data_da3122e670545d1b0f5cf6b80cc71e37
#
_entry.id   da3122e670545d1b0f5cf6b80cc71e37
#
_cell.length_a   1.000
_cell.length_b   1.000
_cell.length_c   1.000
_cell.angle_alpha   90.00
_cell.angle_beta   90.00
_cell.angle_gamma   90.00
#
_symmetry.space_group_name_H-M   'P 1'
#
loop_
_entity.id
_entity.type
_entity.pdbx_description
1 polymer ?
#
loop_
_entity_poly.entity_id
_entity_poly.type
_entity_poly.pdbx_seq_one_letter_code
_entity_poly.pdbx_strand_id
1 'polypeptide(L)'
;MGGSNMVVVESLNKVCREGELEHNYSYRMTKGKISLSGYENPIELQSYGIEIERQDIVKGDIINIERDFVKDISCQRYKVHKLLRLLYDNSVSPIHLIDIIGEYIDKYIEDFDNQLKEIAIN
;
A
#
# COMPACT_ATOMS: atom_id res chain seq x y z
N MET A 1 -4.92 -9.97 -19.31
CA MET A 1 -4.93 -9.54 -18.92
C MET A 1 -4.21 -9.38 -18.04
N GLY A 2 -3.60 -9.48 -17.97
CA GLY A 2 -2.65 -9.14 -17.03
C GLY A 2 -3.18 -8.53 -15.80
N GLY A 3 -4.23 -8.93 -15.42
CA GLY A 3 -4.78 -8.43 -14.20
C GLY A 3 -3.76 -8.63 -13.10
N SER A 4 -3.50 -7.62 -12.32
CA SER A 4 -2.70 -7.81 -11.16
C SER A 4 -3.45 -8.76 -10.24
N ASN A 5 -2.74 -9.74 -9.69
CA ASN A 5 -3.32 -10.65 -8.71
C ASN A 5 -3.30 -10.03 -7.32
N MET A 6 -3.42 -8.69 -7.24
CA MET A 6 -3.45 -7.99 -5.97
C MET A 6 -4.81 -8.16 -5.30
N VAL A 7 -4.77 -8.44 -4.01
CA VAL A 7 -5.97 -8.47 -3.19
C VAL A 7 -5.79 -7.56 -1.98
N VAL A 8 -6.90 -7.01 -1.50
CA VAL A 8 -6.89 -6.23 -0.26
C VAL A 8 -6.94 -7.20 0.91
N VAL A 9 -5.95 -7.12 1.80
CA VAL A 9 -5.86 -8.01 2.96
C VAL A 9 -6.12 -7.29 4.28
N GLU A 10 -6.14 -5.98 4.27
CA GLU A 10 -6.44 -5.18 5.44
C GLU A 10 -7.01 -3.83 5.00
N SER A 11 -7.98 -3.29 5.74
CA SER A 11 -8.58 -2.00 5.43
C SER A 11 -8.91 -1.26 6.72
N LEU A 12 -8.51 0.01 6.78
CA LEU A 12 -8.83 0.92 7.88
C LEU A 12 -9.56 2.11 7.28
N ASN A 13 -10.67 2.51 7.89
CA ASN A 13 -11.49 3.61 7.37
C ASN A 13 -11.70 4.66 8.44
N LYS A 14 -11.79 5.92 8.04
CA LYS A 14 -12.14 6.99 8.95
C LYS A 14 -12.82 8.12 8.20
N VAL A 15 -13.62 8.89 8.91
CA VAL A 15 -14.32 10.05 8.38
C VAL A 15 -13.83 11.29 9.11
N CYS A 16 -13.44 12.30 8.35
CA CYS A 16 -13.06 13.61 8.86
C CYS A 16 -14.02 14.65 8.28
N ARG A 17 -14.52 15.56 9.10
CA ARG A 17 -15.50 16.56 8.66
C ARG A 17 -14.98 17.97 8.83
N GLU A 18 -15.25 18.81 7.82
CA GLU A 18 -14.97 20.23 7.84
C GLU A 18 -16.23 20.95 7.37
N GLY A 19 -17.06 21.42 8.33
CA GLY A 19 -18.35 22.00 8.00
C GLY A 19 -19.26 21.00 7.33
N GLU A 20 -19.75 21.33 6.11
CA GLU A 20 -20.59 20.43 5.33
C GLU A 20 -19.80 19.43 4.51
N LEU A 21 -18.48 19.60 4.43
CA LEU A 21 -17.60 18.71 3.68
C LEU A 21 -17.17 17.53 4.54
N GLU A 22 -17.36 16.34 4.00
CA GLU A 22 -16.95 15.11 4.66
C GLU A 22 -15.87 14.44 3.81
N HIS A 23 -14.77 14.05 4.46
CA HIS A 23 -13.71 13.25 3.82
C HIS A 23 -13.78 11.84 4.35
N ASN A 24 -14.04 10.89 3.47
CA ASN A 24 -14.10 9.47 3.82
C ASN A 24 -12.82 8.81 3.32
N TYR A 25 -11.94 8.47 4.27
CA TYR A 25 -10.64 7.86 3.97
C TYR A 25 -10.70 6.35 4.07
N SER A 26 -10.10 5.68 3.10
CA SER A 26 -9.88 4.24 3.13
C SER A 26 -8.38 3.98 2.97
N TYR A 27 -7.81 3.30 3.94
CA TYR A 27 -6.40 2.90 3.93
C TYR A 27 -6.34 1.40 3.80
N ARG A 28 -5.82 0.91 2.67
CA ARG A 28 -5.85 -0.52 2.35
C ARG A 28 -4.45 -1.07 2.20
N MET A 29 -4.23 -2.27 2.77
CA MET A 29 -3.03 -3.04 2.48
C MET A 29 -3.35 -4.01 1.37
N THR A 30 -2.51 -4.05 0.36
CA THR A 30 -2.64 -4.98 -0.76
C THR A 30 -1.57 -6.05 -0.67
N LYS A 31 -1.91 -7.24 -1.16
CA LYS A 31 -0.99 -8.37 -1.26
C LYS A 31 -0.89 -8.77 -2.72
N GLY A 32 0.31 -8.91 -3.21
CA GLY A 32 0.58 -9.32 -4.57
C GLY A 32 1.83 -10.18 -4.62
N LYS A 33 2.38 -10.29 -5.82
CA LYS A 33 3.59 -11.08 -6.04
C LYS A 33 4.54 -10.33 -6.96
N ILE A 34 5.84 -10.48 -6.69
CA ILE A 34 6.90 -10.08 -7.61
C ILE A 34 7.47 -11.35 -8.21
N SER A 35 7.51 -11.40 -9.54
CA SER A 35 8.15 -12.51 -10.26
C SER A 35 9.49 -12.04 -10.78
N LEU A 36 10.54 -12.82 -10.50
CA LEU A 36 11.89 -12.49 -10.90
C LEU A 36 12.37 -13.52 -11.93
N SER A 37 12.83 -13.03 -13.07
CA SER A 37 13.39 -13.83 -14.13
C SER A 37 14.93 -13.81 -14.04
N GLY A 38 15.60 -14.64 -14.84
CA GLY A 38 17.06 -14.71 -14.82
C GLY A 38 17.62 -15.82 -13.95
N TYR A 39 16.75 -16.62 -13.36
CA TYR A 39 17.11 -17.82 -12.62
C TYR A 39 16.65 -19.04 -13.41
N GLU A 40 17.19 -20.19 -13.06
CA GLU A 40 16.81 -21.45 -13.74
C GLU A 40 15.30 -21.68 -13.67
N ASN A 41 14.71 -21.38 -12.52
CA ASN A 41 13.26 -21.38 -12.36
C ASN A 41 12.81 -19.99 -11.92
N PRO A 42 11.65 -19.51 -12.37
CA PRO A 42 11.13 -18.22 -11.90
C PRO A 42 10.96 -18.22 -10.39
N ILE A 43 11.39 -17.14 -9.75
CA ILE A 43 11.22 -16.94 -8.32
C ILE A 43 10.06 -15.97 -8.11
N GLU A 44 9.08 -16.38 -7.29
CA GLU A 44 8.00 -15.51 -6.91
C GLU A 44 8.11 -15.16 -5.43
N LEU A 45 7.98 -13.86 -5.12
CA LEU A 45 7.97 -13.37 -3.75
C LEU A 45 6.63 -12.71 -3.47
N GLN A 46 6.08 -12.95 -2.28
CA GLN A 46 4.94 -12.18 -1.82
C GLN A 46 5.37 -10.75 -1.57
N SER A 47 4.48 -9.82 -1.90
CA SER A 47 4.74 -8.40 -1.72
C SER A 47 3.49 -7.73 -1.18
N TYR A 48 3.69 -6.75 -0.31
CA TYR A 48 2.59 -5.98 0.28
C TYR A 48 2.75 -4.52 -0.08
N GLY A 49 1.64 -3.88 -0.38
CA GLY A 49 1.60 -2.48 -0.73
C GLY A 49 0.48 -1.76 0.00
N ILE A 50 0.31 -0.49 -0.32
CA ILE A 50 -0.70 0.37 0.31
C ILE A 50 -1.44 1.16 -0.76
N GLU A 51 -2.75 1.28 -0.58
CA GLU A 51 -3.60 2.18 -1.35
C GLU A 51 -4.33 3.09 -0.39
N ILE A 52 -4.38 4.38 -0.72
CA ILE A 52 -5.23 5.35 -0.01
C ILE A 52 -6.26 5.88 -0.98
N GLU A 53 -7.51 5.87 -0.54
CA GLU A 53 -8.61 6.49 -1.27
C GLU A 53 -9.28 7.50 -0.35
N ARG A 54 -9.61 8.69 -0.89
CA ARG A 54 -10.39 9.69 -0.18
C ARG A 54 -11.57 10.06 -1.04
N GLN A 55 -12.76 9.95 -0.47
CA GLN A 55 -13.98 10.43 -1.09
C GLN A 55 -14.39 11.74 -0.40
N ASP A 56 -14.59 12.79 -1.18
CA ASP A 56 -15.07 14.06 -0.68
C ASP A 56 -16.58 14.11 -0.90
N ILE A 57 -17.32 14.28 0.18
CA ILE A 57 -18.78 14.15 0.19
C ILE A 57 -19.40 15.42 0.73
N VAL A 58 -20.41 15.96 0.01
CA VAL A 58 -21.21 17.10 0.45
C VAL A 58 -22.67 16.69 0.37
N LYS A 59 -23.38 16.77 1.50
CA LYS A 59 -24.82 16.44 1.59
C LYS A 59 -25.14 15.07 1.03
N GLY A 60 -24.28 14.08 1.30
CA GLY A 60 -24.46 12.71 0.86
C GLY A 60 -24.00 12.42 -0.56
N ASP A 61 -23.57 13.42 -1.32
CA ASP A 61 -23.10 13.25 -2.68
C ASP A 61 -21.58 13.26 -2.75
N ILE A 62 -21.01 12.27 -3.44
CA ILE A 62 -19.57 12.24 -3.68
C ILE A 62 -19.26 13.25 -4.77
N ILE A 63 -18.46 14.27 -4.41
CA ILE A 63 -18.07 15.33 -5.33
C ILE A 63 -16.67 15.18 -5.88
N ASN A 64 -15.85 14.33 -5.25
CA ASN A 64 -14.49 14.11 -5.69
C ASN A 64 -13.97 12.79 -5.10
N ILE A 65 -13.12 12.10 -5.86
CA ILE A 65 -12.41 10.91 -5.37
C ILE A 65 -10.94 11.08 -5.74
N GLU A 66 -10.07 10.95 -4.75
CA GLU A 66 -8.63 10.91 -4.98
C GLU A 66 -8.10 9.56 -4.50
N ARG A 67 -7.11 9.04 -5.22
CA ARG A 67 -6.55 7.72 -4.94
C ARG A 67 -5.10 7.69 -5.36
N ASP A 68 -4.29 7.05 -4.54
CA ASP A 68 -2.91 6.73 -4.91
C ASP A 68 -2.50 5.42 -4.26
N PHE A 69 -1.49 4.78 -4.80
CA PHE A 69 -1.06 3.48 -4.30
C PHE A 69 0.42 3.24 -4.57
N VAL A 70 1.00 2.38 -3.76
CA VAL A 70 2.35 1.84 -3.96
C VAL A 70 2.25 0.33 -3.80
N LYS A 71 2.61 -0.41 -4.86
CA LYS A 71 2.39 -1.85 -4.91
C LYS A 71 3.33 -2.66 -4.03
N ASP A 72 4.62 -2.47 -4.18
CA ASP A 72 5.62 -3.38 -3.66
C ASP A 72 6.50 -2.66 -2.66
N ILE A 73 6.02 -2.58 -1.42
CA ILE A 73 6.73 -1.88 -0.35
C ILE A 73 7.68 -2.82 0.37
N SER A 74 7.19 -4.01 0.75
CA SER A 74 7.98 -4.99 1.47
C SER A 74 7.35 -6.38 1.33
N CYS A 75 8.16 -7.42 1.46
CA CYS A 75 7.67 -8.78 1.58
C CYS A 75 7.28 -9.12 3.03
N GLN A 76 7.48 -8.18 3.97
CA GLN A 76 7.16 -8.37 5.37
C GLN A 76 5.86 -7.64 5.71
N ARG A 77 4.79 -8.41 5.90
CA ARG A 77 3.45 -7.86 6.14
C ARG A 77 3.41 -6.91 7.33
N TYR A 78 4.10 -7.25 8.44
CA TYR A 78 4.05 -6.44 9.64
C TYR A 78 4.63 -5.04 9.45
N LYS A 79 5.63 -4.90 8.56
CA LYS A 79 6.24 -3.60 8.26
C LYS A 79 5.24 -2.71 7.52
N VAL A 80 4.53 -3.29 6.56
CA VAL A 80 3.51 -2.54 5.80
C VAL A 80 2.32 -2.22 6.68
N HIS A 81 1.96 -3.11 7.60
CA HIS A 81 0.91 -2.84 8.59
C HIS A 81 1.25 -1.61 9.44
N LYS A 82 2.50 -1.50 9.89
CA LYS A 82 2.94 -0.32 10.67
C LYS A 82 2.82 0.96 9.87
N LEU A 83 3.19 0.93 8.59
CA LEU A 83 3.02 2.09 7.72
C LEU A 83 1.55 2.43 7.51
N LEU A 84 0.71 1.44 7.33
CA LEU A 84 -0.73 1.64 7.17
C LEU A 84 -1.30 2.35 8.40
N ARG A 85 -0.91 1.93 9.61
CA ARG A 85 -1.33 2.55 10.85
C ARG A 85 -0.83 4.00 10.95
N LEU A 86 0.41 4.24 10.55
CA LEU A 86 0.98 5.59 10.53
C LEU A 86 0.15 6.53 9.66
N LEU A 87 -0.19 6.07 8.46
CA LEU A 87 -0.99 6.86 7.52
C LEU A 87 -2.39 7.12 8.07
N TYR A 88 -3.02 6.09 8.61
CA TYR A 88 -4.36 6.19 9.21
C TYR A 88 -4.35 7.15 10.41
N ASP A 89 -3.41 6.98 11.33
CA ASP A 89 -3.36 7.78 12.55
C ASP A 89 -3.15 9.27 12.25
N ASN A 90 -2.49 9.57 11.14
CA ASN A 90 -2.20 10.96 10.75
C ASN A 90 -3.15 11.50 9.68
N SER A 91 -4.19 10.77 9.32
CA SER A 91 -5.17 11.17 8.30
C SER A 91 -4.51 11.64 7.01
N VAL A 92 -3.53 10.87 6.54
CA VAL A 92 -2.74 11.23 5.36
C VAL A 92 -3.60 11.14 4.10
N SER A 93 -3.57 12.19 3.28
CA SER A 93 -4.27 12.23 1.99
C SER A 93 -3.49 11.46 0.91
N PRO A 94 -4.18 10.95 -0.11
CA PRO A 94 -3.50 10.22 -1.19
C PRO A 94 -2.34 10.99 -1.82
N ILE A 95 -2.49 12.30 -1.99
CA ILE A 95 -1.47 13.15 -2.61
C ILE A 95 -0.14 13.15 -1.84
N HIS A 96 -0.17 12.85 -0.55
CA HIS A 96 1.04 12.85 0.28
C HIS A 96 1.61 11.46 0.53
N LEU A 97 1.01 10.42 -0.04
CA LEU A 97 1.42 9.03 0.21
C LEU A 97 2.91 8.81 -0.05
N ILE A 98 3.36 9.14 -1.26
CA ILE A 98 4.76 8.92 -1.67
C ILE A 98 5.72 9.74 -0.82
N ASP A 99 5.36 10.99 -0.52
CA ASP A 99 6.23 11.86 0.27
C ASP A 99 6.48 11.31 1.67
N ILE A 100 5.47 10.69 2.26
CA ILE A 100 5.57 10.19 3.63
C ILE A 100 6.25 8.83 3.69
N ILE A 101 5.92 7.92 2.79
CA ILE A 101 6.46 6.56 2.89
C ILE A 101 7.71 6.31 2.05
N GLY A 102 8.13 7.27 1.24
CA GLY A 102 9.27 7.09 0.33
C GLY A 102 10.54 6.60 1.01
N GLU A 103 10.92 7.18 2.14
CA GLU A 103 12.12 6.77 2.86
C GLU A 103 11.99 5.35 3.43
N TYR A 104 10.78 4.94 3.79
CA TYR A 104 10.55 3.57 4.27
C TYR A 104 10.67 2.57 3.13
N ILE A 105 10.20 2.94 1.94
CA ILE A 105 10.32 2.09 0.75
C ILE A 105 11.80 1.81 0.48
N ASP A 106 12.64 2.85 0.54
CA ASP A 106 14.08 2.72 0.32
C ASP A 106 14.74 1.79 1.33
N LYS A 107 14.30 1.84 2.58
CA LYS A 107 14.81 0.94 3.62
C LYS A 107 14.35 -0.50 3.39
N TYR A 108 13.09 -0.67 3.01
CA TYR A 108 12.48 -2.00 2.93
C TYR A 108 12.84 -2.76 1.67
N ILE A 109 13.48 -2.11 0.70
CA ILE A 109 13.93 -2.80 -0.50
C ILE A 109 14.91 -3.92 -0.15
N GLU A 110 15.65 -3.79 0.93
CA GLU A 110 16.55 -4.83 1.41
C GLU A 110 15.81 -6.12 1.81
N ASP A 111 14.56 -6.01 2.20
CA ASP A 111 13.76 -7.17 2.57
C ASP A 111 13.63 -8.14 1.40
N PHE A 112 13.48 -7.61 0.19
CA PHE A 112 13.39 -8.41 -1.02
C PHE A 112 14.73 -9.07 -1.33
N ASP A 113 15.83 -8.31 -1.20
CA ASP A 113 17.17 -8.82 -1.44
C ASP A 113 17.52 -9.93 -0.45
N ASN A 114 17.17 -9.76 0.81
CA ASN A 114 17.43 -10.75 1.84
C ASN A 114 16.62 -12.02 1.59
N GLN A 115 15.38 -11.90 1.17
CA GLN A 115 14.53 -13.03 0.85
C GLN A 115 15.10 -13.81 -0.35
N LEU A 116 15.59 -13.09 -1.36
CA LEU A 116 16.23 -13.70 -2.51
C LEU A 116 17.49 -14.48 -2.13
N LYS A 117 18.30 -13.94 -1.23
CA LYS A 117 19.51 -14.62 -0.75
C LYS A 117 19.16 -15.91 -0.03
N GLU A 118 18.12 -15.91 0.78
CA GLU A 118 17.68 -17.12 1.48
C GLU A 118 17.23 -18.20 0.49
N ILE A 119 16.49 -17.82 -0.53
CA ILE A 119 16.03 -18.75 -1.56
C ILE A 119 17.22 -19.30 -2.35
N ALA A 120 18.19 -18.47 -2.68
CA ALA A 120 19.35 -18.86 -3.48
C ALA A 120 20.28 -19.81 -2.74
N ILE A 121 20.36 -19.73 -1.41
CA ILE A 121 21.20 -20.60 -0.58
C ILE A 121 20.57 -21.99 -0.45
N ASN A 122 19.28 -22.05 -0.42
CA ASN A 122 18.55 -23.28 -0.27
C ASN A 122 18.33 -23.94 -1.63
#